data_2af55b7b80846ed531ef6395880dc0c8
#
_entry.id   2af55b7b80846ed531ef6395880dc0c8
#
_cell.length_a   1.000
_cell.length_b   1.000
_cell.length_c   1.000
_cell.angle_alpha   90.00
_cell.angle_beta   90.00
_cell.angle_gamma   90.00
#
_symmetry.space_group_name_H-M   'P 1'
#
loop_
_entity.id
_entity.type
_entity.pdbx_description
1 polymer ?
#
loop_
_entity_poly.entity_id
_entity_poly.type
_entity_poly.pdbx_seq_one_letter_code
_entity_poly.pdbx_strand_id
1 'polypeptide(L)'
;MVIEETIAELVLNGRTLVRAGCLPDSLEDFALGFLASEGLIAGPEAVASLSVSPDSRRIEVRAAVDPDLLVAFRERLALSTGCGRGASAAAENLPQVASDAWFTPDDLLDRMKDMDAAAALFRETGGVHAAAATDGPTLLAFAEDLGRHNAVDKVIGRCLRQKIPLAGLAILSTGRLSADVLTKAARAGVPVVVSRGAVTSLAIQLAGPADIATAGFARARKMNVYTAPWRLGLAER
;
A
#
# COMPACT_ATOMS: atom_id res chain seq x y z
N MET A 1 -20.95 10.87 -13.15
CA MET A 1 -19.66 11.61 -12.93
C MET A 1 -18.56 10.93 -13.73
N VAL A 2 -17.60 11.68 -14.30
CA VAL A 2 -16.39 11.11 -14.95
C VAL A 2 -15.23 11.32 -13.99
N ILE A 3 -14.39 10.28 -13.83
CA ILE A 3 -13.23 10.33 -12.93
C ILE A 3 -12.13 11.14 -13.62
N GLU A 4 -11.52 12.05 -12.88
CA GLU A 4 -10.36 12.77 -13.36
C GLU A 4 -9.12 11.87 -13.24
N GLU A 5 -8.44 11.64 -14.36
CA GLU A 5 -7.20 10.88 -14.43
C GLU A 5 -6.05 11.79 -14.85
N THR A 6 -4.94 11.73 -14.13
CA THR A 6 -3.68 12.36 -14.53
C THR A 6 -2.58 11.32 -14.69
N ILE A 7 -1.60 11.61 -15.53
CA ILE A 7 -0.34 10.85 -15.57
C ILE A 7 0.70 11.67 -14.81
N ALA A 8 0.95 11.28 -13.58
CA ALA A 8 1.97 11.91 -12.74
C ALA A 8 3.35 11.28 -12.98
N GLU A 9 4.34 12.12 -13.23
CA GLU A 9 5.74 11.72 -13.34
C GLU A 9 6.43 11.90 -12.00
N LEU A 10 6.85 10.80 -11.37
CA LEU A 10 7.69 10.84 -10.16
C LEU A 10 9.15 10.95 -10.55
N VAL A 11 9.78 12.03 -10.15
CA VAL A 11 11.20 12.35 -10.39
C VAL A 11 11.96 12.24 -9.09
N LEU A 12 12.95 11.37 -9.05
CA LEU A 12 13.83 11.17 -7.90
C LEU A 12 15.24 11.65 -8.23
N ASN A 13 15.75 12.61 -7.44
CA ASN A 13 17.09 13.17 -7.61
C ASN A 13 17.36 13.64 -9.05
N GLY A 14 16.36 14.29 -9.67
CA GLY A 14 16.46 14.86 -11.03
C GLY A 14 16.27 13.85 -12.17
N ARG A 15 15.95 12.58 -11.87
CA ARG A 15 15.70 11.53 -12.89
C ARG A 15 14.32 10.94 -12.74
N THR A 16 13.60 10.79 -13.83
CA THR A 16 12.31 10.12 -13.85
C THR A 16 12.44 8.69 -13.31
N LEU A 17 11.68 8.38 -12.27
CA LEU A 17 11.62 7.08 -11.66
C LEU A 17 10.48 6.23 -12.26
N VAL A 18 9.27 6.81 -12.31
CA VAL A 18 8.08 6.16 -12.82
C VAL A 18 7.06 7.20 -13.32
N ARG A 19 6.19 6.78 -14.23
CA ARG A 19 4.95 7.49 -14.61
C ARG A 19 3.76 6.64 -14.19
N ALA A 20 2.83 7.24 -13.44
CA ALA A 20 1.67 6.55 -12.91
C ALA A 20 0.39 7.27 -13.33
N GLY A 21 -0.57 6.51 -13.87
CA GLY A 21 -1.96 6.96 -13.98
C GLY A 21 -2.59 6.96 -12.59
N CYS A 22 -3.07 8.10 -12.12
CA CYS A 22 -3.59 8.27 -10.76
C CYS A 22 -4.63 9.39 -10.70
N LEU A 23 -5.33 9.51 -9.58
CA LEU A 23 -6.09 10.72 -9.25
C LEU A 23 -5.12 11.86 -8.94
N PRO A 24 -5.43 13.12 -9.34
CA PRO A 24 -4.56 14.28 -9.16
C PRO A 24 -4.48 14.80 -7.72
N ASP A 25 -4.95 14.05 -6.75
CA ASP A 25 -4.95 14.38 -5.33
C ASP A 25 -3.89 13.61 -4.55
N SER A 26 -3.50 14.13 -3.37
CA SER A 26 -2.61 13.44 -2.42
C SER A 26 -1.32 12.89 -3.06
N LEU A 27 -0.77 13.60 -4.04
CA LEU A 27 0.40 13.15 -4.82
C LEU A 27 1.68 13.16 -3.98
N GLU A 28 1.76 13.99 -2.94
CA GLU A 28 2.85 13.96 -1.97
C GLU A 28 2.82 12.67 -1.17
N ASP A 29 1.62 12.26 -0.70
CA ASP A 29 1.42 10.99 -0.02
C ASP A 29 1.76 9.82 -0.95
N PHE A 30 1.31 9.88 -2.23
CA PHE A 30 1.65 8.88 -3.23
C PHE A 30 3.17 8.71 -3.38
N ALA A 31 3.91 9.82 -3.52
CA ALA A 31 5.36 9.77 -3.72
C ALA A 31 6.09 9.16 -2.51
N LEU A 32 5.78 9.61 -1.30
CA LEU A 32 6.37 9.07 -0.07
C LEU A 32 6.08 7.60 0.10
N GLY A 33 4.82 7.21 -0.05
CA GLY A 33 4.41 5.83 0.10
C GLY A 33 4.99 4.93 -0.97
N PHE A 34 5.04 5.37 -2.22
CA PHE A 34 5.68 4.65 -3.31
C PHE A 34 7.16 4.38 -3.02
N LEU A 35 7.92 5.42 -2.63
CA LEU A 35 9.34 5.27 -2.35
C LEU A 35 9.60 4.32 -1.17
N ALA A 36 8.82 4.41 -0.10
CA ALA A 36 8.95 3.54 1.06
C ALA A 36 8.52 2.10 0.75
N SER A 37 7.38 1.92 0.08
CA SER A 37 6.84 0.59 -0.26
C SER A 37 7.63 -0.14 -1.35
N GLU A 38 8.40 0.59 -2.16
CA GLU A 38 9.38 0.01 -3.08
C GLU A 38 10.74 -0.26 -2.42
N GLY A 39 10.91 0.16 -1.15
CA GLY A 39 12.15 -0.01 -0.38
C GLY A 39 13.26 0.95 -0.80
N LEU A 40 12.93 2.07 -1.42
CA LEU A 40 13.90 3.08 -1.87
C LEU A 40 14.28 4.07 -0.76
N ILE A 41 13.41 4.25 0.22
CA ILE A 41 13.66 5.03 1.44
C ILE A 41 13.24 4.23 2.67
N ALA A 42 13.94 4.39 3.78
CA ALA A 42 13.57 3.76 5.05
C ALA A 42 12.44 4.50 5.77
N GLY A 43 12.34 5.80 5.56
CA GLY A 43 11.32 6.66 6.17
C GLY A 43 11.35 8.08 5.61
N PRO A 44 10.44 8.95 6.06
CA PRO A 44 10.31 10.31 5.55
C PRO A 44 11.55 11.19 5.84
N GLU A 45 12.36 10.85 6.83
CA GLU A 45 13.61 11.53 7.19
C GLU A 45 14.68 11.45 6.09
N ALA A 46 14.60 10.43 5.21
CA ALA A 46 15.49 10.33 4.04
C ALA A 46 15.16 11.37 2.95
N VAL A 47 14.00 12.03 3.03
CA VAL A 47 13.52 13.00 2.03
C VAL A 47 13.93 14.40 2.42
N ALA A 48 14.83 15.00 1.62
CA ALA A 48 15.28 16.38 1.82
C ALA A 48 14.26 17.41 1.28
N SER A 49 13.58 17.10 0.18
CA SER A 49 12.51 17.93 -0.37
C SER A 49 11.54 17.12 -1.20
N LEU A 50 10.28 17.55 -1.19
CA LEU A 50 9.20 17.02 -2.02
C LEU A 50 8.34 18.18 -2.48
N SER A 51 8.02 18.23 -3.78
CA SER A 51 7.12 19.21 -4.37
C SER A 51 6.30 18.61 -5.49
N VAL A 52 5.08 19.11 -5.66
CA VAL A 52 4.17 18.74 -6.74
C VAL A 52 3.94 19.96 -7.62
N SER A 53 4.00 19.77 -8.93
CA SER A 53 3.69 20.84 -9.89
C SER A 53 2.23 21.26 -9.82
N PRO A 54 1.87 22.53 -10.12
CA PRO A 54 0.51 23.02 -10.02
C PRO A 54 -0.51 22.26 -10.90
N ASP A 55 -0.05 21.65 -11.99
CA ASP A 55 -0.85 20.84 -12.90
C ASP A 55 -0.95 19.36 -12.48
N SER A 56 -0.40 19.00 -11.32
CA SER A 56 -0.36 17.64 -10.76
C SER A 56 0.28 16.59 -11.67
N ARG A 57 1.15 17.00 -12.62
CA ARG A 57 1.79 16.09 -13.57
C ARG A 57 3.21 15.72 -13.22
N ARG A 58 3.83 16.44 -12.28
CA ARG A 58 5.22 16.21 -11.89
C ARG A 58 5.39 16.28 -10.39
N ILE A 59 5.99 15.25 -9.83
CA ILE A 59 6.34 15.14 -8.42
C ILE A 59 7.86 15.07 -8.33
N GLU A 60 8.49 16.06 -7.74
CA GLU A 60 9.93 16.10 -7.57
C GLU A 60 10.31 15.76 -6.14
N VAL A 61 11.16 14.74 -5.99
CA VAL A 61 11.68 14.29 -4.70
C VAL A 61 13.19 14.31 -4.71
N ARG A 62 13.77 14.90 -3.68
CA ARG A 62 15.19 14.77 -3.35
C ARG A 62 15.31 13.94 -2.09
N ALA A 63 15.97 12.80 -2.17
CA ALA A 63 16.11 11.87 -1.05
C ALA A 63 17.48 11.18 -1.07
N ALA A 64 17.93 10.80 0.11
CA ALA A 64 19.05 9.89 0.26
C ALA A 64 18.56 8.46 -0.07
N VAL A 65 19.08 7.89 -1.15
CA VAL A 65 18.71 6.56 -1.65
C VAL A 65 19.99 5.77 -1.90
N ASP A 66 20.00 4.52 -1.45
CA ASP A 66 21.07 3.59 -1.76
C ASP A 66 21.11 3.32 -3.28
N PRO A 67 22.27 3.55 -3.96
CA PRO A 67 22.40 3.30 -5.38
C PRO A 67 22.05 1.87 -5.79
N ASP A 68 22.40 0.86 -4.98
CA ASP A 68 22.17 -0.55 -5.28
C ASP A 68 20.66 -0.87 -5.22
N LEU A 69 19.93 -0.30 -4.27
CA LEU A 69 18.47 -0.44 -4.22
C LEU A 69 17.79 0.21 -5.43
N LEU A 70 18.32 1.34 -5.91
CA LEU A 70 17.80 1.99 -7.11
C LEU A 70 18.05 1.18 -8.38
N VAL A 71 19.22 0.53 -8.49
CA VAL A 71 19.53 -0.40 -9.59
C VAL A 71 18.58 -1.58 -9.56
N ALA A 72 18.46 -2.26 -8.41
CA ALA A 72 17.55 -3.39 -8.23
C ALA A 72 16.08 -3.03 -8.54
N PHE A 73 15.63 -1.83 -8.15
CA PHE A 73 14.29 -1.34 -8.50
C PHE A 73 14.11 -1.22 -10.02
N ARG A 74 15.09 -0.64 -10.73
CA ARG A 74 15.02 -0.47 -12.18
C ARG A 74 15.03 -1.79 -12.94
N GLU A 75 15.80 -2.77 -12.49
CA GLU A 75 15.80 -4.12 -13.05
C GLU A 75 14.44 -4.79 -12.88
N ARG A 76 13.82 -4.70 -11.71
CA ARG A 76 12.45 -5.20 -11.48
C ARG A 76 11.43 -4.52 -12.40
N LEU A 77 11.55 -3.22 -12.60
CA LEU A 77 10.66 -2.47 -13.46
C LEU A 77 10.80 -2.88 -14.93
N ALA A 78 12.02 -3.14 -15.39
CA ALA A 78 12.30 -3.56 -16.77
C ALA A 78 11.77 -4.98 -17.07
N LEU A 79 11.75 -5.88 -16.09
CA LEU A 79 11.23 -7.25 -16.24
C LEU A 79 9.70 -7.32 -16.25
N SER A 80 9.01 -6.24 -15.87
CA SER A 80 7.55 -6.19 -15.80
C SER A 80 6.93 -5.76 -17.13
N THR A 81 7.00 -6.61 -18.16
CA THR A 81 6.31 -6.42 -19.42
C THR A 81 4.91 -7.02 -19.39
N GLY A 82 3.86 -6.20 -19.36
CA GLY A 82 2.46 -6.64 -19.42
C GLY A 82 1.65 -6.27 -18.20
N CYS A 83 0.33 -6.56 -18.22
CA CYS A 83 -0.68 -6.18 -17.21
C CYS A 83 -0.46 -6.71 -15.79
N GLY A 84 0.63 -6.38 -15.17
CA GLY A 84 1.01 -6.72 -13.82
C GLY A 84 2.47 -6.40 -13.66
N ARG A 85 2.80 -5.40 -12.86
CA ARG A 85 4.18 -5.12 -12.48
C ARG A 85 4.75 -6.39 -11.88
N GLY A 86 5.87 -6.88 -12.43
CA GLY A 86 6.41 -8.19 -12.18
C GLY A 86 6.62 -8.59 -10.74
N ALA A 87 5.63 -9.22 -10.17
CA ALA A 87 5.72 -9.86 -8.85
C ALA A 87 6.71 -11.04 -8.83
N SER A 88 7.06 -11.59 -9.99
CA SER A 88 7.81 -12.85 -10.05
C SER A 88 9.28 -12.73 -9.70
N ALA A 89 9.91 -11.57 -9.89
CA ALA A 89 11.34 -11.41 -9.57
C ALA A 89 11.60 -10.87 -8.15
N ALA A 90 10.60 -10.30 -7.50
CA ALA A 90 10.72 -9.75 -6.14
C ALA A 90 10.27 -10.73 -5.03
N ALA A 91 9.81 -11.93 -5.42
CA ALA A 91 9.16 -12.86 -4.52
C ALA A 91 10.09 -13.64 -3.59
N GLU A 92 11.40 -13.55 -3.78
CA GLU A 92 12.28 -14.54 -3.13
C GLU A 92 12.72 -14.20 -1.71
N ASN A 93 12.65 -12.95 -1.24
CA ASN A 93 13.00 -12.63 0.16
C ASN A 93 12.33 -11.33 0.62
N LEU A 94 11.04 -11.40 0.98
CA LEU A 94 10.42 -10.28 1.67
C LEU A 94 10.97 -10.15 3.10
N PRO A 95 11.17 -8.92 3.60
CA PRO A 95 11.53 -8.72 4.99
C PRO A 95 10.44 -9.27 5.91
N GLN A 96 10.84 -9.95 6.98
CA GLN A 96 9.93 -10.33 8.04
C GLN A 96 9.47 -9.06 8.79
N VAL A 97 8.18 -8.93 9.00
CA VAL A 97 7.61 -7.77 9.69
C VAL A 97 7.79 -7.93 11.20
N ALA A 98 8.69 -7.13 11.75
CA ALA A 98 8.96 -7.08 13.19
C ALA A 98 7.88 -6.26 13.89
N SER A 99 6.80 -6.92 14.31
CA SER A 99 5.66 -6.30 15.00
C SER A 99 4.96 -7.33 15.88
N ASP A 100 4.48 -6.89 17.03
CA ASP A 100 3.61 -7.68 17.91
C ASP A 100 2.15 -7.22 17.85
N ALA A 101 1.81 -6.34 16.88
CA ALA A 101 0.45 -5.85 16.71
C ALA A 101 -0.50 -6.98 16.33
N TRP A 102 -1.66 -6.97 16.96
CA TRP A 102 -2.78 -7.85 16.69
C TRP A 102 -4.09 -7.06 16.69
N PHE A 103 -5.11 -7.58 16.04
CA PHE A 103 -6.41 -6.92 15.86
C PHE A 103 -7.53 -7.92 16.07
N THR A 104 -8.69 -7.45 16.51
CA THR A 104 -9.87 -8.31 16.48
C THR A 104 -10.49 -8.34 15.06
N PRO A 105 -11.04 -9.46 14.62
CA PRO A 105 -11.77 -9.52 13.35
C PRO A 105 -12.92 -8.52 13.29
N ASP A 106 -13.61 -8.30 14.41
CA ASP A 106 -14.73 -7.37 14.47
C ASP A 106 -14.30 -5.92 14.26
N ASP A 107 -13.20 -5.47 14.87
CA ASP A 107 -12.67 -4.12 14.65
C ASP A 107 -12.31 -3.90 13.18
N LEU A 108 -11.63 -4.89 12.56
CA LEU A 108 -11.25 -4.79 11.15
C LEU A 108 -12.46 -4.76 10.22
N LEU A 109 -13.52 -5.51 10.52
CA LEU A 109 -14.76 -5.51 9.74
C LEU A 109 -15.53 -4.21 9.92
N ASP A 110 -15.55 -3.63 11.12
CA ASP A 110 -16.15 -2.32 11.34
C ASP A 110 -15.36 -1.22 10.63
N ARG A 111 -14.04 -1.23 10.68
CA ARG A 111 -13.20 -0.29 9.91
C ARG A 111 -13.31 -0.48 8.41
N MET A 112 -13.47 -1.70 7.92
CA MET A 112 -13.78 -1.94 6.51
C MET A 112 -15.10 -1.26 6.10
N LYS A 113 -16.13 -1.33 6.95
CA LYS A 113 -17.39 -0.63 6.73
C LYS A 113 -17.22 0.90 6.74
N ASP A 114 -16.41 1.42 7.66
CA ASP A 114 -16.12 2.86 7.73
C ASP A 114 -15.35 3.33 6.48
N MET A 115 -14.38 2.54 6.01
CA MET A 115 -13.68 2.79 4.75
C MET A 115 -14.65 2.80 3.56
N ASP A 116 -15.57 1.82 3.47
CA ASP A 116 -16.61 1.78 2.43
C ASP A 116 -17.53 3.02 2.50
N ALA A 117 -17.83 3.50 3.70
CA ALA A 117 -18.63 4.72 3.91
C ALA A 117 -17.87 5.99 3.52
N ALA A 118 -16.56 6.04 3.72
CA ALA A 118 -15.70 7.16 3.32
C ALA A 118 -15.44 7.19 1.79
N ALA A 119 -15.50 6.04 1.10
CA ALA A 119 -15.17 5.89 -0.32
C ALA A 119 -16.27 6.45 -1.23
N ALA A 120 -16.39 7.78 -1.27
CA ALA A 120 -17.43 8.47 -2.01
C ALA A 120 -17.27 8.29 -3.53
N LEU A 121 -16.06 8.48 -4.04
CA LEU A 121 -15.78 8.39 -5.47
C LEU A 121 -15.96 6.95 -5.98
N PHE A 122 -15.55 5.96 -5.20
CA PHE A 122 -15.79 4.54 -5.50
C PHE A 122 -17.30 4.23 -5.58
N ARG A 123 -18.10 4.71 -4.62
CA ARG A 123 -19.54 4.47 -4.62
C ARG A 123 -20.26 5.13 -5.79
N GLU A 124 -19.80 6.33 -6.18
CA GLU A 124 -20.44 7.09 -7.26
C GLU A 124 -20.06 6.57 -8.65
N THR A 125 -18.85 6.06 -8.82
CA THR A 125 -18.30 5.78 -10.15
C THR A 125 -17.96 4.32 -10.39
N GLY A 126 -17.63 3.56 -9.34
CA GLY A 126 -17.11 2.20 -9.46
C GLY A 126 -15.74 2.10 -10.14
N GLY A 127 -15.11 3.24 -10.48
CA GLY A 127 -13.91 3.28 -11.32
C GLY A 127 -12.61 3.54 -10.56
N VAL A 128 -12.65 3.59 -9.21
CA VAL A 128 -11.47 3.75 -8.36
C VAL A 128 -11.38 2.64 -7.32
N HIS A 129 -10.28 2.57 -6.61
CA HIS A 129 -10.09 1.75 -5.43
C HIS A 129 -9.90 2.61 -4.20
N ALA A 130 -10.31 2.11 -3.03
CA ALA A 130 -10.06 2.73 -1.75
C ALA A 130 -9.08 1.88 -0.92
N ALA A 131 -8.27 2.56 -0.13
CA ALA A 131 -7.45 1.98 0.93
C ALA A 131 -7.53 2.83 2.20
N ALA A 132 -7.28 2.20 3.34
CA ALA A 132 -7.21 2.88 4.64
C ALA A 132 -6.17 2.21 5.55
N ALA A 133 -5.69 2.95 6.54
CA ALA A 133 -4.89 2.41 7.65
C ALA A 133 -5.65 2.57 8.95
N THR A 134 -5.56 1.56 9.82
CA THR A 134 -6.25 1.53 11.11
C THR A 134 -5.37 0.96 12.20
N ASP A 135 -5.53 1.46 13.42
CA ASP A 135 -4.99 0.91 14.66
C ASP A 135 -5.96 -0.07 15.36
N GLY A 136 -7.08 -0.41 14.70
CA GLY A 136 -8.20 -1.17 15.21
C GLY A 136 -9.39 -0.27 15.52
N PRO A 137 -9.33 0.58 16.56
CA PRO A 137 -10.43 1.48 16.91
C PRO A 137 -10.75 2.56 15.87
N THR A 138 -9.74 3.07 15.15
CA THR A 138 -9.87 4.29 14.34
C THR A 138 -9.31 4.11 12.92
N LEU A 139 -9.93 4.75 11.91
CA LEU A 139 -9.29 4.97 10.62
C LEU A 139 -8.34 6.18 10.74
N LEU A 140 -7.04 5.92 10.61
CA LEU A 140 -6.00 6.95 10.76
C LEU A 140 -5.60 7.59 9.43
N ALA A 141 -5.72 6.84 8.35
CA ALA A 141 -5.48 7.35 7.00
C ALA A 141 -6.45 6.69 6.01
N PHE A 142 -6.82 7.44 4.97
CA PHE A 142 -7.71 6.99 3.90
C PHE A 142 -7.31 7.64 2.59
N ALA A 143 -7.41 6.90 1.49
CA ALA A 143 -7.23 7.41 0.14
C ALA A 143 -8.04 6.62 -0.88
N GLU A 144 -8.47 7.29 -1.95
CA GLU A 144 -8.95 6.67 -3.18
C GLU A 144 -7.96 6.89 -4.32
N ASP A 145 -7.88 5.97 -5.26
CA ASP A 145 -7.11 6.11 -6.49
C ASP A 145 -7.62 5.16 -7.58
N LEU A 146 -7.31 5.46 -8.84
CA LEU A 146 -7.58 4.58 -10.00
C LEU A 146 -6.98 3.20 -9.81
N GLY A 147 -5.75 3.15 -9.30
CA GLY A 147 -5.01 1.94 -9.03
C GLY A 147 -5.05 1.55 -7.56
N ARG A 148 -5.40 0.28 -7.25
CA ARG A 148 -5.34 -0.24 -5.88
C ARG A 148 -3.95 -0.10 -5.23
N HIS A 149 -2.88 -0.18 -6.03
CA HIS A 149 -1.50 -0.01 -5.55
C HIS A 149 -1.25 1.44 -5.16
N ASN A 150 -1.70 2.39 -5.98
CA ASN A 150 -1.58 3.82 -5.69
C ASN A 150 -2.37 4.21 -4.44
N ALA A 151 -3.59 3.66 -4.26
CA ALA A 151 -4.37 3.92 -3.05
C ALA A 151 -3.64 3.44 -1.79
N VAL A 152 -3.00 2.27 -1.83
CA VAL A 152 -2.17 1.75 -0.73
C VAL A 152 -0.93 2.64 -0.53
N ASP A 153 -0.25 3.05 -1.60
CA ASP A 153 0.90 3.96 -1.52
C ASP A 153 0.49 5.30 -0.88
N LYS A 154 -0.63 5.89 -1.29
CA LYS A 154 -1.16 7.13 -0.68
C LYS A 154 -1.40 6.97 0.83
N VAL A 155 -1.94 5.84 1.26
CA VAL A 155 -2.20 5.56 2.68
C VAL A 155 -0.90 5.40 3.45
N ILE A 156 0.05 4.62 2.95
CA ILE A 156 1.39 4.46 3.56
C ILE A 156 2.07 5.83 3.67
N GLY A 157 2.11 6.59 2.58
CA GLY A 157 2.75 7.91 2.56
C GLY A 157 2.10 8.91 3.50
N ARG A 158 0.77 8.90 3.63
CA ARG A 158 0.05 9.72 4.60
C ARG A 158 0.44 9.38 6.04
N CYS A 159 0.51 8.09 6.38
CA CYS A 159 0.98 7.65 7.68
C CYS A 159 2.40 8.13 7.96
N LEU A 160 3.32 7.96 7.00
CA LEU A 160 4.71 8.43 7.11
C LEU A 160 4.80 9.94 7.32
N ARG A 161 4.06 10.73 6.55
CA ARG A 161 4.04 12.20 6.67
C ARG A 161 3.47 12.66 8.01
N GLN A 162 2.50 11.94 8.53
CA GLN A 162 1.91 12.20 9.86
C GLN A 162 2.68 11.55 11.00
N LYS A 163 3.79 10.87 10.73
CA LYS A 163 4.63 10.15 11.70
C LYS A 163 3.87 9.08 12.49
N ILE A 164 2.91 8.43 11.84
CA ILE A 164 2.16 7.29 12.40
C ILE A 164 2.96 6.01 12.16
N PRO A 165 3.35 5.25 13.19
CA PRO A 165 4.14 4.04 13.04
C PRO A 165 3.38 2.94 12.32
N LEU A 166 3.86 2.51 11.14
CA LEU A 166 3.19 1.50 10.29
C LEU A 166 3.17 0.11 10.94
N ALA A 167 4.14 -0.22 11.79
CA ALA A 167 4.22 -1.51 12.46
C ALA A 167 3.06 -1.78 13.45
N GLY A 168 2.31 -0.77 13.82
CA GLY A 168 1.10 -0.89 14.67
C GLY A 168 -0.21 -0.89 13.89
N LEU A 169 -0.19 -0.94 12.55
CA LEU A 169 -1.37 -0.71 11.74
C LEU A 169 -1.79 -1.93 10.93
N ALA A 170 -3.08 -1.98 10.61
CA ALA A 170 -3.62 -2.79 9.53
C ALA A 170 -3.94 -1.91 8.32
N ILE A 171 -3.61 -2.39 7.11
CA ILE A 171 -4.07 -1.79 5.85
C ILE A 171 -5.32 -2.50 5.36
N LEU A 172 -6.34 -1.71 5.06
CA LEU A 172 -7.60 -2.13 4.46
C LEU A 172 -7.62 -1.73 2.99
N SER A 173 -8.19 -2.56 2.11
CA SER A 173 -8.29 -2.27 0.68
C SER A 173 -9.57 -2.81 0.05
N THR A 174 -10.12 -2.12 -0.95
CA THR A 174 -11.20 -2.65 -1.79
C THR A 174 -10.67 -3.57 -2.90
N GLY A 175 -9.38 -3.43 -3.26
CA GLY A 175 -8.74 -4.16 -4.35
C GLY A 175 -8.29 -5.56 -3.94
N ARG A 176 -8.05 -6.45 -4.91
CA ARG A 176 -7.42 -7.76 -4.65
C ARG A 176 -6.07 -7.61 -3.96
N LEU A 177 -5.77 -8.50 -3.01
CA LEU A 177 -4.44 -8.64 -2.45
C LEU A 177 -3.60 -9.52 -3.38
N SER A 178 -2.75 -8.87 -4.17
CA SER A 178 -1.75 -9.52 -5.03
C SER A 178 -0.39 -9.55 -4.32
N ALA A 179 0.56 -10.30 -4.88
CA ALA A 179 1.93 -10.32 -4.43
C ALA A 179 2.53 -8.91 -4.30
N ASP A 180 2.22 -7.99 -5.25
CA ASP A 180 2.71 -6.61 -5.21
C ASP A 180 2.22 -5.85 -3.96
N VAL A 181 0.92 -5.98 -3.61
CA VAL A 181 0.38 -5.33 -2.41
C VAL A 181 1.04 -5.88 -1.15
N LEU A 182 1.27 -7.19 -1.08
CA LEU A 182 1.96 -7.83 0.05
C LEU A 182 3.43 -7.41 0.13
N THR A 183 4.11 -7.29 -1.01
CA THR A 183 5.49 -6.79 -1.06
C THR A 183 5.56 -5.36 -0.53
N LYS A 184 4.62 -4.51 -0.91
CA LYS A 184 4.53 -3.14 -0.38
C LYS A 184 4.30 -3.11 1.12
N ALA A 185 3.37 -3.92 1.62
CA ALA A 185 3.09 -4.02 3.06
C ALA A 185 4.31 -4.52 3.84
N ALA A 186 5.00 -5.58 3.36
CA ALA A 186 6.20 -6.12 3.99
C ALA A 186 7.31 -5.07 4.10
N ARG A 187 7.61 -4.37 3.00
CA ARG A 187 8.67 -3.34 2.97
C ARG A 187 8.32 -2.12 3.83
N ALA A 188 7.05 -1.78 3.92
CA ALA A 188 6.57 -0.72 4.80
C ALA A 188 6.45 -1.16 6.27
N GLY A 189 6.68 -2.45 6.58
CA GLY A 189 6.59 -2.98 7.95
C GLY A 189 5.16 -3.11 8.48
N VAL A 190 4.17 -3.28 7.59
CA VAL A 190 2.75 -3.40 7.95
C VAL A 190 2.41 -4.87 8.27
N PRO A 191 1.95 -5.18 9.50
CA PRO A 191 1.73 -6.56 9.95
C PRO A 191 0.42 -7.20 9.48
N VAL A 192 -0.58 -6.42 9.10
CA VAL A 192 -1.92 -6.92 8.76
C VAL A 192 -2.44 -6.25 7.50
N VAL A 193 -2.93 -7.05 6.55
CA VAL A 193 -3.57 -6.53 5.32
C VAL A 193 -4.90 -7.24 5.10
N VAL A 194 -5.97 -6.46 5.02
CA VAL A 194 -7.33 -6.96 4.86
C VAL A 194 -7.96 -6.40 3.58
N SER A 195 -8.64 -7.23 2.82
CA SER A 195 -9.32 -6.79 1.61
C SER A 195 -10.77 -7.22 1.52
N ARG A 196 -11.57 -6.36 0.93
CA ARG A 196 -12.91 -6.71 0.44
C ARG A 196 -12.87 -7.71 -0.72
N GLY A 197 -11.77 -7.71 -1.50
CA GLY A 197 -11.52 -8.60 -2.63
C GLY A 197 -10.84 -9.91 -2.26
N ALA A 198 -10.46 -10.66 -3.30
CA ALA A 198 -9.76 -11.94 -3.16
C ALA A 198 -8.26 -11.73 -2.82
N VAL A 199 -7.67 -12.75 -2.21
CA VAL A 199 -6.22 -12.91 -2.02
C VAL A 199 -5.69 -13.90 -3.04
N THR A 200 -4.58 -13.59 -3.71
CA THR A 200 -3.97 -14.50 -4.68
C THR A 200 -3.08 -15.55 -3.99
N SER A 201 -2.91 -16.71 -4.62
CA SER A 201 -2.06 -17.77 -4.08
C SER A 201 -0.62 -17.33 -3.81
N LEU A 202 -0.04 -16.55 -4.72
CA LEU A 202 1.31 -16.00 -4.55
C LEU A 202 1.38 -15.01 -3.38
N ALA A 203 0.34 -14.18 -3.18
CA ALA A 203 0.26 -13.30 -2.02
C ALA A 203 0.28 -14.09 -0.70
N ILE A 204 -0.47 -15.20 -0.63
CA ILE A 204 -0.48 -16.10 0.55
C ILE A 204 0.91 -16.71 0.79
N GLN A 205 1.56 -17.19 -0.27
CA GLN A 205 2.91 -17.78 -0.18
C GLN A 205 3.96 -16.78 0.36
N LEU A 206 3.85 -15.51 -0.03
CA LEU A 206 4.76 -14.45 0.42
C LEU A 206 4.44 -13.97 1.84
N ALA A 207 3.17 -13.87 2.20
CA ALA A 207 2.73 -13.30 3.47
C ALA A 207 3.13 -14.18 4.68
N GLY A 208 3.08 -15.52 4.53
CA GLY A 208 3.43 -16.44 5.61
C GLY A 208 4.85 -16.23 6.15
N PRO A 209 5.90 -16.38 5.31
CA PRO A 209 7.29 -16.13 5.74
C PRO A 209 7.55 -14.70 6.21
N ALA A 210 6.83 -13.71 5.67
CA ALA A 210 6.94 -12.32 6.09
C ALA A 210 6.21 -12.01 7.42
N ASP A 211 5.52 -12.99 8.00
CA ASP A 211 4.70 -12.86 9.21
C ASP A 211 3.63 -11.76 9.10
N ILE A 212 2.97 -11.68 7.94
CA ILE A 212 1.87 -10.76 7.68
C ILE A 212 0.55 -11.52 7.73
N ALA A 213 -0.40 -11.05 8.55
CA ALA A 213 -1.77 -11.56 8.49
C ALA A 213 -2.47 -11.05 7.23
N THR A 214 -3.02 -11.97 6.44
CA THR A 214 -3.80 -11.63 5.26
C THR A 214 -5.23 -12.16 5.40
N ALA A 215 -6.19 -11.27 5.17
CA ALA A 215 -7.59 -11.66 5.07
C ALA A 215 -8.23 -11.08 3.81
N GLY A 216 -9.11 -11.87 3.21
CA GLY A 216 -9.86 -11.46 2.02
C GLY A 216 -11.35 -11.65 2.19
N PHE A 217 -12.13 -11.15 1.21
CA PHE A 217 -13.58 -11.18 1.21
C PHE A 217 -14.21 -10.57 2.48
N ALA A 218 -13.51 -9.57 3.07
CA ALA A 218 -13.96 -8.89 4.29
C ALA A 218 -15.19 -8.03 4.01
N ARG A 219 -16.37 -8.58 4.28
CA ARG A 219 -17.67 -7.94 4.08
C ARG A 219 -18.78 -8.69 4.83
N ALA A 220 -19.87 -8.01 5.15
CA ALA A 220 -21.05 -8.61 5.78
C ALA A 220 -20.70 -9.46 7.03
N ARG A 221 -19.82 -8.93 7.89
CA ARG A 221 -19.36 -9.56 9.14
C ARG A 221 -18.60 -10.89 8.95
N LYS A 222 -17.97 -11.07 7.79
CA LYS A 222 -17.17 -12.27 7.46
C LYS A 222 -15.89 -11.88 6.77
N MET A 223 -14.83 -12.66 6.97
CA MET A 223 -13.60 -12.63 6.20
C MET A 223 -12.95 -14.01 6.18
N ASN A 224 -12.16 -14.29 5.15
CA ASN A 224 -11.33 -15.49 5.07
C ASN A 224 -9.91 -15.11 5.48
N VAL A 225 -9.39 -15.73 6.54
CA VAL A 225 -8.01 -15.55 7.01
C VAL A 225 -7.13 -16.61 6.38
N TYR A 226 -5.97 -16.21 5.83
CA TYR A 226 -5.09 -17.09 5.07
C TYR A 226 -3.72 -17.29 5.74
N THR A 227 -3.19 -16.27 6.43
CA THR A 227 -1.86 -16.31 7.05
C THR A 227 -1.86 -15.62 8.40
N ALA A 228 -0.91 -15.97 9.27
CA ALA A 228 -0.67 -15.40 10.61
C ALA A 228 -1.96 -15.16 11.43
N PRO A 229 -2.82 -16.19 11.65
CA PRO A 229 -4.11 -16.04 12.34
C PRO A 229 -3.96 -15.52 13.77
N TRP A 230 -2.79 -15.66 14.40
CA TRP A 230 -2.50 -15.15 15.71
C TRP A 230 -2.61 -13.61 15.78
N ARG A 231 -2.26 -12.90 14.69
CA ARG A 231 -2.43 -11.45 14.60
C ARG A 231 -3.90 -11.00 14.58
N LEU A 232 -4.81 -11.95 14.44
CA LEU A 232 -6.26 -11.73 14.49
C LEU A 232 -6.91 -12.38 15.72
N GLY A 233 -6.09 -12.81 16.70
CA GLY A 233 -6.58 -13.47 17.92
C GLY A 233 -7.24 -14.82 17.68
N LEU A 234 -7.00 -15.48 16.52
CA LEU A 234 -7.64 -16.73 16.13
C LEU A 234 -6.79 -17.98 16.42
N ALA A 235 -5.53 -17.80 16.80
CA ALA A 235 -4.60 -18.86 17.17
C ALA A 235 -3.50 -18.30 18.05
N GLU A 236 -2.76 -19.16 18.74
CA GLU A 236 -1.47 -18.79 19.36
C GLU A 236 -0.40 -18.59 18.27
N ARG A 237 0.63 -17.80 18.61
CA ARG A 237 1.75 -17.48 17.69
C ARG A 237 2.63 -18.71 17.45
#